data_a6f9326f5ba848fc6155368f1826fcf3
#
_entry.id   a6f9326f5ba848fc6155368f1826fcf3
#
_cell.length_a   1.000
_cell.length_b   1.000
_cell.length_c   1.000
_cell.angle_alpha   90.00
_cell.angle_beta   90.00
_cell.angle_gamma   90.00
#
_symmetry.space_group_name_H-M   'P 1'
#
loop_
_entity.id
_entity.type
_entity.pdbx_description
1 polymer ?
#
loop_
_entity_poly.entity_id
_entity_poly.type
_entity_poly.pdbx_seq_one_letter_code
_entity_poly.pdbx_strand_id
1 'polypeptide(L)'
;VPKPYAMLKNSIMMEYIGDAGSAAPTLSTVRLTRDEARPLFDRVILNLNLLLGNQRIHGDLSAYNILYWEGDITLIDFPQVVHPEANPSAWIIFLRDVTRVCQYFKAQGVKCDGRKLAAELWTAHGHKVVKEVDPSQLDAEDPKDRKLWEKQKVGK
;
A
#
# COMPACT_ATOMS: atom_id res chain seq x y z
N VAL A 1 6.87 -11.11 2.72
CA VAL A 1 8.11 -10.48 2.21
C VAL A 1 9.17 -11.56 2.09
N PRO A 2 9.91 -11.64 0.96
CA PRO A 2 10.99 -12.59 0.80
C PRO A 2 12.04 -12.44 1.90
N LYS A 3 12.57 -13.55 2.41
CA LYS A 3 13.61 -13.54 3.44
C LYS A 3 14.92 -12.99 2.88
N PRO A 4 15.51 -11.92 3.45
CA PRO A 4 16.82 -11.45 3.02
C PRO A 4 17.92 -12.40 3.55
N TYR A 5 18.89 -12.75 2.70
CA TYR A 5 20.04 -13.57 3.05
C TYR A 5 21.34 -12.76 3.16
N ALA A 6 21.54 -11.80 2.24
CA ALA A 6 22.72 -10.95 2.27
C ALA A 6 22.40 -9.60 1.62
N MET A 7 23.12 -8.58 2.04
CA MET A 7 23.04 -7.23 1.47
C MET A 7 24.44 -6.73 1.15
N LEU A 8 24.64 -6.30 -0.08
CA LEU A 8 25.81 -5.57 -0.56
C LEU A 8 25.40 -4.13 -0.83
N LYS A 9 26.37 -3.26 -1.12
CA LYS A 9 26.15 -1.81 -1.29
C LYS A 9 24.95 -1.47 -2.20
N ASN A 10 24.78 -2.19 -3.32
CA ASN A 10 23.75 -1.93 -4.32
C ASN A 10 22.94 -3.18 -4.72
N SER A 11 22.98 -4.25 -3.90
CA SER A 11 22.33 -5.52 -4.22
C SER A 11 21.85 -6.20 -2.96
N ILE A 12 20.72 -6.86 -3.04
CA ILE A 12 20.17 -7.70 -1.97
C ILE A 12 19.99 -9.11 -2.53
N MET A 13 20.55 -10.10 -1.83
CA MET A 13 20.24 -11.51 -2.06
C MET A 13 19.09 -11.90 -1.13
N MET A 14 17.99 -12.37 -1.70
CA MET A 14 16.79 -12.72 -0.96
C MET A 14 16.22 -14.05 -1.44
N GLU A 15 15.26 -14.56 -0.70
CA GLU A 15 14.50 -15.74 -1.03
C GLU A 15 13.86 -15.61 -2.42
N TYR A 16 14.01 -16.68 -3.22
CA TYR A 16 13.32 -16.81 -4.49
C TYR A 16 11.96 -17.46 -4.24
N ILE A 17 10.90 -16.83 -4.72
CA ILE A 17 9.55 -17.37 -4.64
C ILE A 17 9.19 -17.95 -6.01
N GLY A 18 8.94 -19.24 -6.05
CA GLY A 18 8.69 -20.01 -7.26
C GLY A 18 9.30 -21.41 -7.19
N ASP A 19 9.33 -22.11 -8.31
CA ASP A 19 9.98 -23.43 -8.46
C ASP A 19 11.26 -23.33 -9.31
N ALA A 20 11.88 -24.49 -9.60
CA ALA A 20 13.10 -24.55 -10.42
C ALA A 20 12.91 -24.09 -11.87
N GLY A 21 11.68 -24.04 -12.37
CA GLY A 21 11.37 -23.72 -13.77
C GLY A 21 10.82 -22.31 -13.96
N SER A 22 10.20 -21.72 -12.94
CA SER A 22 9.53 -20.43 -13.08
C SER A 22 9.41 -19.65 -11.78
N ALA A 23 9.54 -18.32 -11.87
CA ALA A 23 9.23 -17.43 -10.78
C ALA A 23 7.72 -17.38 -10.51
N ALA A 24 7.33 -17.15 -9.25
CA ALA A 24 5.96 -16.91 -8.88
C ALA A 24 5.37 -15.73 -9.70
N PRO A 25 4.17 -15.88 -10.28
CA PRO A 25 3.51 -14.80 -10.99
C PRO A 25 3.09 -13.68 -10.03
N THR A 26 2.97 -12.46 -10.54
CA THR A 26 2.33 -11.37 -9.80
C THR A 26 0.82 -11.54 -9.81
N LEU A 27 0.13 -11.05 -8.77
CA LEU A 27 -1.34 -11.08 -8.71
C LEU A 27 -1.99 -10.41 -9.94
N SER A 28 -1.35 -9.42 -10.54
CA SER A 28 -1.86 -8.75 -11.74
C SER A 28 -2.07 -9.67 -12.94
N THR A 29 -1.36 -10.79 -12.99
CA THR A 29 -1.45 -11.80 -14.06
C THR A 29 -2.28 -13.02 -13.68
N VAL A 30 -2.74 -13.12 -12.43
CA VAL A 30 -3.51 -14.26 -11.92
C VAL A 30 -5.01 -13.91 -11.89
N ARG A 31 -5.85 -14.86 -12.32
CA ARG A 31 -7.29 -14.80 -12.08
C ARG A 31 -7.64 -15.72 -10.92
N LEU A 32 -8.16 -15.13 -9.86
CA LEU A 32 -8.58 -15.84 -8.67
C LEU A 32 -10.08 -16.17 -8.77
N THR A 33 -10.46 -17.32 -8.26
CA THR A 33 -11.85 -17.59 -7.92
C THR A 33 -12.25 -16.74 -6.72
N ARG A 34 -13.57 -16.58 -6.50
CA ARG A 34 -14.07 -15.80 -5.35
C ARG A 34 -13.65 -16.42 -4.01
N ASP A 35 -13.56 -17.73 -3.95
CA ASP A 35 -13.19 -18.47 -2.73
C ASP A 35 -11.70 -18.33 -2.42
N GLU A 36 -10.85 -18.20 -3.44
CA GLU A 36 -9.42 -17.90 -3.28
C GLU A 36 -9.17 -16.42 -2.95
N ALA A 37 -9.92 -15.52 -3.58
CA ALA A 37 -9.69 -14.10 -3.48
C ALA A 37 -9.90 -13.55 -2.05
N ARG A 38 -10.91 -14.08 -1.31
CA ARG A 38 -11.22 -13.56 0.02
C ARG A 38 -10.12 -13.83 1.04
N PRO A 39 -9.61 -15.07 1.22
CA PRO A 39 -8.49 -15.33 2.15
C PRO A 39 -7.22 -14.54 1.79
N LEU A 40 -6.91 -14.41 0.49
CA LEU A 40 -5.74 -13.67 0.03
C LEU A 40 -5.89 -12.16 0.31
N PHE A 41 -7.09 -11.61 0.13
CA PHE A 41 -7.37 -10.23 0.52
C PHE A 41 -7.13 -10.02 2.03
N ASP A 42 -7.66 -10.90 2.88
CA ASP A 42 -7.46 -10.82 4.33
C ASP A 42 -5.97 -10.93 4.70
N ARG A 43 -5.19 -11.73 3.95
CA ARG A 43 -3.74 -11.80 4.09
C ARG A 43 -3.03 -10.50 3.72
N VAL A 44 -3.47 -9.80 2.66
CA VAL A 44 -2.94 -8.47 2.31
C VAL A 44 -3.25 -7.47 3.43
N ILE A 45 -4.47 -7.48 3.97
CA ILE A 45 -4.84 -6.60 5.10
C ILE A 45 -3.96 -6.86 6.33
N LEU A 46 -3.68 -8.13 6.65
CA LEU A 46 -2.75 -8.48 7.72
C LEU A 46 -1.35 -7.87 7.48
N ASN A 47 -0.82 -7.98 6.25
CA ASN A 47 0.48 -7.39 5.90
C ASN A 47 0.48 -5.86 6.00
N LEU A 48 -0.61 -5.20 5.59
CA LEU A 48 -0.77 -3.75 5.76
C LEU A 48 -0.77 -3.34 7.23
N ASN A 49 -1.47 -4.09 8.10
CA ASN A 49 -1.43 -3.88 9.55
C ASN A 49 -0.02 -4.05 10.12
N LEU A 50 0.70 -5.08 9.70
CA LEU A 50 2.07 -5.32 10.14
C LEU A 50 3.02 -4.19 9.68
N LEU A 51 2.87 -3.70 8.46
CA LEU A 51 3.65 -2.57 7.96
C LEU A 51 3.39 -1.31 8.79
N LEU A 52 2.12 -0.94 9.00
CA LEU A 52 1.77 0.24 9.81
C LEU A 52 2.22 0.09 11.27
N GLY A 53 2.07 -1.10 11.86
CA GLY A 53 2.55 -1.40 13.22
C GLY A 53 4.07 -1.24 13.36
N ASN A 54 4.82 -1.41 12.27
CA ASN A 54 6.27 -1.16 12.20
C ASN A 54 6.60 0.23 11.64
N GLN A 55 5.66 1.16 11.61
CA GLN A 55 5.85 2.52 11.10
C GLN A 55 6.35 2.55 9.66
N ARG A 56 5.79 1.71 8.79
CA ARG A 56 6.14 1.61 7.37
C ARG A 56 4.89 1.61 6.50
N ILE A 57 5.00 2.28 5.37
CA ILE A 57 4.05 2.23 4.27
C ILE A 57 4.83 1.73 3.07
N HIS A 58 4.27 0.83 2.29
CA HIS A 58 4.97 0.25 1.12
C HIS A 58 5.39 1.32 0.11
N GLY A 59 4.50 2.26 -0.16
CA GLY A 59 4.77 3.41 -1.03
C GLY A 59 4.53 3.16 -2.52
N ASP A 60 4.30 1.92 -2.94
CA ASP A 60 3.88 1.56 -4.29
C ASP A 60 3.16 0.20 -4.33
N LEU A 61 2.32 -0.10 -3.33
CA LEU A 61 1.62 -1.37 -3.29
C LEU A 61 0.54 -1.46 -4.38
N SER A 62 0.56 -2.55 -5.10
CA SER A 62 -0.44 -2.89 -6.12
C SER A 62 -0.37 -4.39 -6.43
N ALA A 63 -1.28 -4.91 -7.26
CA ALA A 63 -1.24 -6.31 -7.69
C ALA A 63 0.05 -6.68 -8.46
N TYR A 64 0.81 -5.70 -8.96
CA TYR A 64 2.12 -5.92 -9.59
C TYR A 64 3.24 -6.21 -8.59
N ASN A 65 3.10 -5.73 -7.35
CA ASN A 65 4.10 -5.87 -6.29
C ASN A 65 3.67 -6.90 -5.23
N ILE A 66 2.80 -7.83 -5.62
CA ILE A 66 2.36 -8.97 -4.82
C ILE A 66 2.53 -10.23 -5.65
N LEU A 67 3.41 -11.15 -5.22
CA LEU A 67 3.55 -12.46 -5.83
C LEU A 67 2.47 -13.41 -5.28
N TYR A 68 2.01 -14.34 -6.13
CA TYR A 68 1.11 -15.43 -5.74
C TYR A 68 1.79 -16.77 -5.97
N TRP A 69 1.91 -17.57 -4.93
CA TRP A 69 2.52 -18.89 -5.00
C TRP A 69 1.88 -19.86 -4.03
N GLU A 70 1.48 -21.04 -4.53
CA GLU A 70 0.91 -22.13 -3.71
C GLU A 70 -0.21 -21.71 -2.76
N GLY A 71 -1.10 -20.81 -3.20
CA GLY A 71 -2.26 -20.36 -2.41
C GLY A 71 -1.94 -19.27 -1.38
N ASP A 72 -0.73 -18.70 -1.39
CA ASP A 72 -0.34 -17.57 -0.52
C ASP A 72 0.24 -16.41 -1.32
N ILE A 73 0.44 -15.29 -0.65
CA ILE A 73 0.96 -14.07 -1.25
C ILE A 73 2.25 -13.59 -0.58
N THR A 74 3.11 -12.99 -1.37
CA THR A 74 4.34 -12.35 -0.89
C THR A 74 4.46 -10.94 -1.44
N LEU A 75 4.56 -9.94 -0.55
CA LEU A 75 4.82 -8.55 -0.95
C LEU A 75 6.29 -8.37 -1.33
N ILE A 76 6.53 -7.67 -2.45
CA ILE A 76 7.87 -7.40 -2.99
C ILE A 76 8.00 -5.92 -3.35
N ASP A 77 9.21 -5.49 -3.68
CA ASP A 77 9.53 -4.15 -4.20
C ASP A 77 9.32 -3.01 -3.20
N PHE A 78 10.14 -2.98 -2.15
CA PHE A 78 10.10 -2.01 -1.05
C PHE A 78 10.97 -0.73 -1.18
N PRO A 79 11.59 -0.36 -2.31
CA PRO A 79 12.49 0.81 -2.35
C PRO A 79 11.81 2.14 -2.01
N GLN A 80 10.47 2.21 -2.15
CA GLN A 80 9.68 3.42 -1.93
C GLN A 80 9.04 3.49 -0.53
N VAL A 81 9.48 2.64 0.40
CA VAL A 81 8.95 2.64 1.77
C VAL A 81 9.06 4.00 2.42
N VAL A 82 7.95 4.50 2.95
CA VAL A 82 7.90 5.76 3.69
C VAL A 82 7.52 5.54 5.15
N HIS A 83 7.96 6.46 5.99
CA HIS A 83 7.58 6.49 7.41
C HIS A 83 6.31 7.35 7.57
N PRO A 84 5.24 6.85 8.25
CA PRO A 84 3.98 7.57 8.39
C PRO A 84 4.10 8.97 8.99
N GLU A 85 4.96 9.15 10.00
CA GLU A 85 5.11 10.41 10.71
C GLU A 85 6.11 11.36 10.06
N ALA A 86 7.08 10.83 9.30
CA ALA A 86 8.14 11.64 8.69
C ALA A 86 7.76 12.18 7.30
N ASN A 87 6.72 11.65 6.67
CA ASN A 87 6.30 12.06 5.32
C ASN A 87 4.94 12.77 5.37
N PRO A 88 4.86 14.06 5.00
CA PRO A 88 3.60 14.81 4.98
C PRO A 88 2.54 14.21 4.04
N SER A 89 2.96 13.49 3.00
CA SER A 89 2.09 12.83 2.03
C SER A 89 1.76 11.37 2.40
N ALA A 90 2.17 10.89 3.57
CA ALA A 90 2.04 9.49 3.97
C ALA A 90 0.60 8.96 3.87
N TRP A 91 -0.38 9.74 4.33
CA TRP A 91 -1.79 9.39 4.23
C TRP A 91 -2.23 9.17 2.77
N ILE A 92 -1.87 10.08 1.86
CA ILE A 92 -2.26 10.00 0.45
C ILE A 92 -1.60 8.80 -0.22
N ILE A 93 -0.33 8.53 0.10
CA ILE A 93 0.42 7.37 -0.39
C ILE A 93 -0.24 6.08 0.10
N PHE A 94 -0.55 5.98 1.39
CA PHE A 94 -1.21 4.82 1.97
C PHE A 94 -2.62 4.58 1.39
N LEU A 95 -3.42 5.65 1.27
CA LEU A 95 -4.75 5.61 0.66
C LEU A 95 -4.69 5.09 -0.78
N ARG A 96 -3.72 5.56 -1.57
CA ARG A 96 -3.50 5.09 -2.94
C ARG A 96 -3.17 3.60 -2.98
N ASP A 97 -2.24 3.14 -2.13
CA ASP A 97 -1.81 1.75 -2.06
C ASP A 97 -3.00 0.83 -1.71
N VAL A 98 -3.76 1.16 -0.65
CA VAL A 98 -4.96 0.40 -0.26
C VAL A 98 -6.03 0.41 -1.35
N THR A 99 -6.24 1.56 -2.01
CA THR A 99 -7.23 1.68 -3.09
C THR A 99 -6.88 0.79 -4.28
N ARG A 100 -5.61 0.74 -4.69
CA ARG A 100 -5.13 -0.14 -5.78
C ARG A 100 -5.34 -1.63 -5.46
N VAL A 101 -5.03 -2.03 -4.23
CA VAL A 101 -5.30 -3.39 -3.74
C VAL A 101 -6.80 -3.70 -3.80
N CYS A 102 -7.64 -2.80 -3.27
CA CYS A 102 -9.09 -2.96 -3.31
C CYS A 102 -9.64 -3.04 -4.75
N GLN A 103 -9.11 -2.26 -5.67
CA GLN A 103 -9.52 -2.30 -7.09
C GLN A 103 -9.27 -3.69 -7.69
N TYR A 104 -8.09 -4.27 -7.46
CA TYR A 104 -7.78 -5.62 -7.93
C TYR A 104 -8.76 -6.66 -7.33
N PHE A 105 -8.88 -6.72 -6.00
CA PHE A 105 -9.73 -7.73 -5.35
C PHE A 105 -11.22 -7.52 -5.61
N LYS A 106 -11.67 -6.30 -5.84
CA LYS A 106 -13.04 -6.01 -6.28
C LYS A 106 -13.34 -6.61 -7.66
N ALA A 107 -12.37 -6.58 -8.58
CA ALA A 107 -12.48 -7.26 -9.88
C ALA A 107 -12.52 -8.80 -9.74
N GLN A 108 -11.99 -9.36 -8.63
CA GLN A 108 -12.08 -10.78 -8.28
C GLN A 108 -13.32 -11.12 -7.42
N GLY A 109 -14.29 -10.19 -7.27
CA GLY A 109 -15.55 -10.43 -6.56
C GLY A 109 -15.54 -10.17 -5.05
N VAL A 110 -14.45 -9.64 -4.48
CA VAL A 110 -14.37 -9.23 -3.07
C VAL A 110 -15.01 -7.85 -2.89
N LYS A 111 -15.96 -7.72 -1.97
CA LYS A 111 -16.53 -6.41 -1.61
C LYS A 111 -15.55 -5.64 -0.73
N CYS A 112 -15.10 -4.48 -1.19
CA CYS A 112 -14.13 -3.64 -0.51
C CYS A 112 -14.35 -2.17 -0.89
N ASP A 113 -14.22 -1.29 0.09
CA ASP A 113 -14.15 0.16 -0.09
C ASP A 113 -12.74 0.61 0.34
N GLY A 114 -11.90 0.95 -0.63
CA GLY A 114 -10.50 1.28 -0.38
C GLY A 114 -10.31 2.49 0.52
N ARG A 115 -11.15 3.54 0.40
CA ARG A 115 -11.06 4.74 1.23
C ARG A 115 -11.46 4.46 2.67
N LYS A 116 -12.56 3.74 2.86
CA LYS A 116 -13.04 3.34 4.18
C LYS A 116 -12.03 2.44 4.88
N LEU A 117 -11.54 1.40 4.18
CA LEU A 117 -10.55 0.48 4.70
C LEU A 117 -9.24 1.19 5.06
N ALA A 118 -8.73 2.06 4.19
CA ALA A 118 -7.53 2.84 4.48
C ALA A 118 -7.71 3.71 5.74
N ALA A 119 -8.86 4.38 5.89
CA ALA A 119 -9.15 5.21 7.06
C ALA A 119 -9.23 4.38 8.34
N GLU A 120 -9.86 3.21 8.30
CA GLU A 120 -9.95 2.28 9.43
C GLU A 120 -8.58 1.79 9.88
N LEU A 121 -7.75 1.31 8.94
CA LEU A 121 -6.38 0.86 9.23
C LEU A 121 -5.51 2.00 9.77
N TRP A 122 -5.58 3.17 9.14
CA TRP A 122 -4.80 4.34 9.51
C TRP A 122 -5.09 4.82 10.94
N THR A 123 -6.38 4.94 11.28
CA THR A 123 -6.82 5.38 12.60
C THR A 123 -6.58 4.32 13.68
N ALA A 124 -6.68 3.03 13.36
CA ALA A 124 -6.37 1.94 14.28
C ALA A 124 -4.90 1.96 14.75
N HIS A 125 -3.99 2.52 13.94
CA HIS A 125 -2.58 2.72 14.30
C HIS A 125 -2.27 4.12 14.88
N GLY A 126 -3.31 4.87 15.28
CA GLY A 126 -3.17 6.17 15.97
C GLY A 126 -2.92 7.36 15.04
N HIS A 127 -2.93 7.16 13.73
CA HIS A 127 -2.72 8.23 12.77
C HIS A 127 -4.03 8.99 12.47
N LYS A 128 -3.91 10.30 12.20
CA LYS A 128 -5.07 11.14 11.84
C LYS A 128 -5.26 11.16 10.34
N VAL A 129 -6.51 10.92 9.90
CA VAL A 129 -6.87 11.11 8.49
C VAL A 129 -6.83 12.60 8.16
N VAL A 130 -5.95 12.97 7.22
CA VAL A 130 -5.89 14.34 6.71
C VAL A 130 -7.03 14.49 5.69
N LYS A 131 -7.94 15.44 5.91
CA LYS A 131 -8.93 15.80 4.89
C LYS A 131 -8.19 16.42 3.72
N GLU A 132 -8.31 15.81 2.55
CA GLU A 132 -7.94 16.48 1.30
C GLU A 132 -8.84 17.71 1.16
N VAL A 133 -8.26 18.89 1.22
CA VAL A 133 -8.94 20.11 0.85
C VAL A 133 -8.77 20.24 -0.65
N ASP A 134 -9.88 20.25 -1.37
CA ASP A 134 -9.89 20.52 -2.81
C ASP A 134 -9.28 21.93 -3.04
N PRO A 135 -8.20 22.06 -3.81
CA PRO A 135 -7.58 23.36 -4.04
C PRO A 135 -8.54 24.41 -4.61
N SER A 136 -9.61 23.97 -5.31
CA SER A 136 -10.66 24.87 -5.83
C SER A 136 -11.57 25.44 -4.75
N GLN A 137 -11.57 24.89 -3.54
CA GLN A 137 -12.36 25.32 -2.38
C GLN A 137 -11.56 26.18 -1.39
N LEU A 138 -10.27 26.40 -1.67
CA LEU A 138 -9.42 27.26 -0.86
C LEU A 138 -9.57 28.72 -1.27
N ASP A 139 -9.89 29.57 -0.33
CA ASP A 139 -9.89 31.02 -0.55
C ASP A 139 -8.46 31.55 -0.43
N ALA A 140 -7.94 32.09 -1.52
CA ALA A 140 -6.57 32.64 -1.57
C ALA A 140 -6.39 33.86 -0.63
N GLU A 141 -7.47 34.49 -0.18
CA GLU A 141 -7.46 35.63 0.74
C GLU A 141 -7.56 35.21 2.22
N ASP A 142 -8.00 33.94 2.52
CA ASP A 142 -8.03 33.43 3.89
C ASP A 142 -6.63 32.96 4.34
N PRO A 143 -6.08 33.53 5.44
CA PRO A 143 -4.77 33.14 5.97
C PRO A 143 -4.67 31.67 6.40
N LYS A 144 -5.80 30.99 6.72
CA LYS A 144 -5.84 29.57 7.08
C LYS A 144 -5.73 28.69 5.84
N ASP A 145 -6.40 29.08 4.78
CA ASP A 145 -6.39 28.37 3.50
C ASP A 145 -5.04 28.53 2.79
N ARG A 146 -4.41 29.69 2.89
CA ARG A 146 -3.04 29.93 2.43
C ARG A 146 -2.03 28.97 3.06
N LYS A 147 -2.09 28.76 4.39
CA LYS A 147 -1.23 27.82 5.09
C LYS A 147 -1.47 26.36 4.68
N LEU A 148 -2.71 25.99 4.37
CA LEU A 148 -3.06 24.66 3.85
C LEU A 148 -2.51 24.47 2.44
N TRP A 149 -2.60 25.49 1.59
CA TRP A 149 -2.09 25.46 0.22
C TRP A 149 -0.55 25.38 0.14
N GLU A 150 0.14 26.12 1.01
CA GLU A 150 1.60 26.06 1.13
C GLU A 150 2.09 24.68 1.60
N LYS A 151 1.39 24.04 2.54
CA LYS A 151 1.70 22.68 3.01
C LYS A 151 1.54 21.62 1.90
N GLN A 152 0.59 21.81 0.97
CA GLN A 152 0.40 20.90 -0.16
C GLN A 152 1.45 21.09 -1.27
N LYS A 153 2.03 22.28 -1.42
CA LYS A 153 3.11 22.55 -2.39
C LYS A 153 4.47 21.98 -2.02
N VAL A 154 4.75 21.85 -0.73
CA VAL A 154 6.05 21.36 -0.22
C VAL A 154 6.18 19.83 -0.34
N GLY A 155 5.13 19.11 -0.75
CA GLY A 155 5.09 17.65 -0.93
C GLY A 155 5.21 17.18 -2.40
N LYS A 156 5.75 18.02 -3.31
CA LYS A 156 6.05 17.60 -4.69
C LYS A 156 7.53 17.44 -4.93
#